data_671823cfe98fcbdce2a1c2cc7a826217
#
_entry.id   671823cfe98fcbdce2a1c2cc7a826217
#
_cell.length_a   1.000
_cell.length_b   1.000
_cell.length_c   1.000
_cell.angle_alpha   90.00
_cell.angle_beta   90.00
_cell.angle_gamma   90.00
#
_symmetry.space_group_name_H-M   'P 1'
#
loop_
_entity.id
_entity.type
_entity.pdbx_description
1 polymer ?
#
loop_
_entity_poly.entity_id
_entity_poly.type
_entity_poly.pdbx_seq_one_letter_code
_entity_poly.pdbx_strand_id
1 'polypeptide(L)'
;PNNNIDDIVPPPQHSTWEKYYSKDIQLSHGQITDIMGKLESDSNFLVFGLGYDSKMWANGANVDGRTLFIENSKEWIEKIQKHSPNLDIRHLDYESDMREAFSVYFEHEDKLMESFPAYLKNTKWDVILVDAPMGGGGLGNPGRMKPIYWASQIIRRTGHVFVHDAERAIESRFSKRYLEENLGRKPFVVDKGTIGGQRKLVYYAPVSTQLSAANASVIQPI
;
A
#
# COMPACT_ATOMS: atom_id res chain seq x y z
N PRO A 1 2.43 16.73 45.27
CA PRO A 1 2.71 16.55 43.85
C PRO A 1 1.91 15.37 43.36
N ASN A 2 0.76 15.68 42.69
CA ASN A 2 -0.11 14.70 42.07
C ASN A 2 0.40 14.44 40.67
N ASN A 3 0.91 13.25 40.43
CA ASN A 3 1.17 12.73 39.08
C ASN A 3 -0.17 12.27 38.52
N ASN A 4 -0.78 13.06 37.65
CA ASN A 4 -1.89 12.64 36.82
C ASN A 4 -1.34 11.71 35.71
N ILE A 5 -1.63 10.42 35.86
CA ILE A 5 -1.39 9.35 34.87
C ILE A 5 -2.72 9.11 34.13
N ASP A 6 -3.33 10.13 33.54
CA ASP A 6 -4.66 9.98 32.93
C ASP A 6 -4.80 10.68 31.58
N ASP A 7 -3.75 10.66 30.74
CA ASP A 7 -3.89 11.02 29.31
C ASP A 7 -3.36 9.93 28.39
N ILE A 8 -3.78 8.68 28.64
CA ILE A 8 -3.70 7.64 27.61
C ILE A 8 -4.91 7.87 26.72
N VAL A 9 -4.74 8.62 25.63
CA VAL A 9 -5.73 8.66 24.54
C VAL A 9 -5.94 7.22 24.11
N PRO A 10 -7.15 6.67 24.25
CA PRO A 10 -7.41 5.31 23.79
C PRO A 10 -7.16 5.26 22.28
N PRO A 11 -6.58 4.15 21.75
CA PRO A 11 -6.41 4.01 20.32
C PRO A 11 -7.76 4.19 19.65
N PRO A 12 -7.82 4.78 18.43
CA PRO A 12 -9.06 5.03 17.73
C PRO A 12 -9.87 3.73 17.68
N GLN A 13 -11.16 3.83 18.00
CA GLN A 13 -12.06 2.68 18.02
C GLN A 13 -12.26 2.14 16.61
N HIS A 14 -11.39 1.22 16.16
CA HIS A 14 -11.46 0.54 14.87
C HIS A 14 -12.60 -0.49 14.76
N SER A 15 -13.58 -0.45 15.65
CA SER A 15 -14.67 -1.43 15.72
C SER A 15 -15.70 -1.35 14.58
N THR A 16 -15.57 -0.41 13.62
CA THR A 16 -16.59 -0.24 12.59
C THR A 16 -16.29 -0.98 11.28
N TRP A 17 -15.05 -1.39 11.01
CA TRP A 17 -14.70 -2.06 9.77
C TRP A 17 -15.09 -3.55 9.73
N GLU A 18 -15.15 -4.22 10.88
CA GLU A 18 -15.46 -5.65 10.99
C GLU A 18 -16.83 -6.00 10.37
N LYS A 19 -17.79 -5.06 10.38
CA LYS A 19 -19.08 -5.25 9.73
C LYS A 19 -19.01 -5.40 8.21
N TYR A 20 -17.88 -5.02 7.60
CA TYR A 20 -17.64 -5.15 6.15
C TYR A 20 -16.80 -6.40 5.83
N TYR A 21 -16.25 -7.09 6.84
CA TYR A 21 -15.44 -8.28 6.63
C TYR A 21 -16.30 -9.42 6.08
N SER A 22 -15.83 -10.09 5.05
CA SER A 22 -16.49 -11.26 4.46
C SER A 22 -15.46 -12.34 4.15
N LYS A 23 -15.93 -13.57 3.98
CA LYS A 23 -15.11 -14.73 3.58
C LYS A 23 -14.48 -14.60 2.20
N ASP A 24 -14.97 -13.67 1.38
CA ASP A 24 -14.48 -13.45 0.02
C ASP A 24 -13.27 -12.50 -0.02
N ILE A 25 -12.92 -11.90 1.12
CA ILE A 25 -11.73 -11.06 1.27
C ILE A 25 -10.49 -11.97 1.34
N GLN A 26 -9.48 -11.66 0.53
CA GLN A 26 -8.26 -12.47 0.43
C GLN A 26 -7.20 -12.14 1.49
N LEU A 27 -7.23 -10.93 2.03
CA LEU A 27 -6.37 -10.54 3.13
C LEU A 27 -6.82 -11.21 4.44
N SER A 28 -5.88 -11.67 5.26
CA SER A 28 -6.20 -12.17 6.59
C SER A 28 -6.63 -11.04 7.53
N HIS A 29 -7.31 -11.38 8.61
CA HIS A 29 -7.71 -10.43 9.64
C HIS A 29 -6.49 -9.67 10.21
N GLY A 30 -5.38 -10.36 10.45
CA GLY A 30 -4.12 -9.73 10.91
C GLY A 30 -3.56 -8.73 9.90
N GLN A 31 -3.54 -9.08 8.61
CA GLN A 31 -3.10 -8.19 7.54
C GLN A 31 -3.96 -6.92 7.45
N ILE A 32 -5.28 -7.09 7.56
CA ILE A 32 -6.23 -5.98 7.59
C ILE A 32 -5.97 -5.08 8.80
N THR A 33 -5.83 -5.66 9.99
CA THR A 33 -5.59 -4.91 11.23
C THR A 33 -4.31 -4.07 11.15
N ASP A 34 -3.24 -4.62 10.57
CA ASP A 34 -1.97 -3.89 10.41
C ASP A 34 -2.10 -2.71 9.43
N ILE A 35 -2.82 -2.88 8.31
CA ILE A 35 -3.09 -1.77 7.38
C ILE A 35 -3.95 -0.71 8.07
N MET A 36 -5.03 -1.13 8.74
CA MET A 36 -5.93 -0.24 9.50
C MET A 36 -5.20 0.57 10.55
N GLY A 37 -4.23 -0.04 11.23
CA GLY A 37 -3.40 0.64 12.24
C GLY A 37 -2.47 1.73 11.69
N LYS A 38 -2.42 1.94 10.36
CA LYS A 38 -1.67 3.01 9.70
C LYS A 38 -2.56 4.05 9.01
N LEU A 39 -3.86 3.83 9.02
CA LEU A 39 -4.84 4.78 8.51
C LEU A 39 -5.34 5.67 9.63
N GLU A 40 -5.22 6.96 9.44
CA GLU A 40 -5.99 7.97 10.18
C GLU A 40 -7.34 8.16 9.48
N SER A 41 -8.32 8.77 10.17
CA SER A 41 -9.67 8.92 9.61
C SER A 41 -9.72 9.77 8.34
N ASP A 42 -8.75 10.66 8.14
CA ASP A 42 -8.63 11.62 7.04
C ASP A 42 -7.45 11.34 6.08
N SER A 43 -6.92 10.12 6.10
CA SER A 43 -5.76 9.72 5.29
C SER A 43 -6.05 9.81 3.78
N ASN A 44 -5.03 10.14 3.00
CA ASN A 44 -5.01 9.86 1.57
C ASN A 44 -4.50 8.43 1.37
N PHE A 45 -5.41 7.51 1.08
CA PHE A 45 -5.13 6.10 0.88
C PHE A 45 -5.23 5.72 -0.59
N LEU A 46 -4.16 5.19 -1.16
CA LEU A 46 -4.12 4.66 -2.52
C LEU A 46 -4.07 3.14 -2.47
N VAL A 47 -4.99 2.50 -3.19
CA VAL A 47 -5.01 1.04 -3.36
C VAL A 47 -4.83 0.73 -4.84
N PHE A 48 -3.74 0.08 -5.19
CA PHE A 48 -3.62 -0.61 -6.47
C PHE A 48 -4.31 -1.96 -6.32
N GLY A 49 -5.52 -2.06 -6.85
CA GLY A 49 -6.42 -3.17 -6.73
C GLY A 49 -7.83 -2.75 -6.31
N LEU A 50 -8.78 -3.58 -6.64
CA LEU A 50 -10.18 -3.44 -6.24
C LEU A 50 -10.70 -4.82 -5.84
N GLY A 51 -11.37 -4.92 -4.70
CA GLY A 51 -11.82 -6.19 -4.15
C GLY A 51 -13.08 -6.08 -3.31
N TYR A 52 -13.47 -7.18 -2.70
CA TYR A 52 -14.57 -7.21 -1.74
C TYR A 52 -14.27 -6.43 -0.45
N ASP A 53 -12.99 -6.16 -0.19
CA ASP A 53 -12.48 -5.34 0.91
C ASP A 53 -12.57 -3.83 0.64
N SER A 54 -12.79 -3.40 -0.60
CA SER A 54 -12.73 -1.98 -0.98
C SER A 54 -13.72 -1.11 -0.23
N LYS A 55 -14.93 -1.62 0.02
CA LYS A 55 -15.92 -0.92 0.85
C LYS A 55 -15.47 -0.78 2.31
N MET A 56 -14.75 -1.76 2.82
CA MET A 56 -14.20 -1.73 4.17
C MET A 56 -13.13 -0.63 4.29
N TRP A 57 -12.24 -0.51 3.31
CA TRP A 57 -11.23 0.54 3.27
C TRP A 57 -11.82 1.94 3.23
N ALA A 58 -12.77 2.18 2.31
CA ALA A 58 -13.33 3.51 2.10
C ALA A 58 -14.30 3.93 3.21
N ASN A 59 -15.15 3.02 3.70
CA ASN A 59 -16.26 3.37 4.59
C ASN A 59 -16.08 2.88 6.03
N GLY A 60 -15.10 2.05 6.28
CA GLY A 60 -14.85 1.48 7.61
C GLY A 60 -13.63 2.07 8.30
N ALA A 61 -12.61 2.43 7.52
CA ALA A 61 -11.33 2.87 8.05
C ALA A 61 -11.02 4.34 7.77
N ASN A 62 -11.29 4.80 6.56
CA ASN A 62 -10.89 6.12 6.07
C ASN A 62 -12.12 6.96 5.70
N VAL A 63 -12.99 7.17 6.70
CA VAL A 63 -14.33 7.75 6.49
C VAL A 63 -14.33 9.23 6.12
N ASP A 64 -13.36 10.00 6.62
CA ASP A 64 -13.23 11.44 6.39
C ASP A 64 -12.11 11.75 5.39
N GLY A 65 -11.37 10.73 4.96
CA GLY A 65 -10.28 10.84 4.03
C GLY A 65 -10.64 10.45 2.61
N ARG A 66 -9.62 10.34 1.78
CA ARG A 66 -9.77 9.90 0.40
C ARG A 66 -9.19 8.50 0.23
N THR A 67 -10.01 7.54 -0.21
CA THR A 67 -9.52 6.24 -0.68
C THR A 67 -9.71 6.15 -2.20
N LEU A 68 -8.60 6.04 -2.93
CA LEU A 68 -8.59 5.88 -4.38
C LEU A 68 -8.18 4.47 -4.76
N PHE A 69 -8.96 3.83 -5.62
CA PHE A 69 -8.69 2.50 -6.16
C PHE A 69 -8.27 2.58 -7.63
N ILE A 70 -7.19 1.88 -7.99
CA ILE A 70 -6.71 1.72 -9.36
C ILE A 70 -6.90 0.26 -9.77
N GLU A 71 -7.69 0.03 -10.80
CA GLU A 71 -8.03 -1.32 -11.25
C GLU A 71 -7.90 -1.42 -12.78
N ASN A 72 -7.37 -2.53 -13.28
CA ASN A 72 -7.17 -2.75 -14.71
C ASN A 72 -8.28 -3.59 -15.39
N SER A 73 -9.07 -4.32 -14.62
CA SER A 73 -10.19 -5.09 -15.14
C SER A 73 -11.49 -4.29 -15.10
N LYS A 74 -12.00 -3.89 -16.28
CA LYS A 74 -13.30 -3.22 -16.39
C LYS A 74 -14.44 -4.10 -15.88
N GLU A 75 -14.39 -5.39 -16.19
CA GLU A 75 -15.37 -6.36 -15.73
C GLU A 75 -15.41 -6.44 -14.20
N TRP A 76 -14.24 -6.42 -13.57
CA TRP A 76 -14.14 -6.44 -12.11
C TRP A 76 -14.63 -5.14 -11.48
N ILE A 77 -14.36 -3.99 -12.11
CA ILE A 77 -14.89 -2.68 -11.70
C ILE A 77 -16.43 -2.72 -11.71
N GLU A 78 -17.03 -3.14 -12.83
CA GLU A 78 -18.48 -3.24 -12.95
C GLU A 78 -19.10 -4.15 -11.88
N LYS A 79 -18.43 -5.28 -11.58
CA LYS A 79 -18.88 -6.22 -10.57
C LYS A 79 -18.89 -5.58 -9.17
N ILE A 80 -17.81 -4.91 -8.80
CA ILE A 80 -17.70 -4.29 -7.46
C ILE A 80 -18.61 -3.06 -7.32
N GLN A 81 -18.72 -2.23 -8.36
CA GLN A 81 -19.60 -1.06 -8.36
C GLN A 81 -21.07 -1.39 -8.18
N LYS A 82 -21.55 -2.56 -8.63
CA LYS A 82 -22.92 -3.01 -8.35
C LYS A 82 -23.24 -3.08 -6.85
N HIS A 83 -22.24 -3.37 -6.02
CA HIS A 83 -22.40 -3.52 -4.57
C HIS A 83 -21.88 -2.31 -3.78
N SER A 84 -21.07 -1.47 -4.43
CA SER A 84 -20.40 -0.32 -3.81
C SER A 84 -20.22 0.82 -4.82
N PRO A 85 -21.32 1.50 -5.22
CA PRO A 85 -21.33 2.47 -6.32
C PRO A 85 -20.54 3.76 -6.04
N ASN A 86 -20.29 4.07 -4.77
CA ASN A 86 -19.71 5.36 -4.36
C ASN A 86 -18.19 5.30 -4.14
N LEU A 87 -17.50 4.23 -4.56
CA LEU A 87 -16.04 4.14 -4.48
C LEU A 87 -15.37 5.03 -5.52
N ASP A 88 -14.30 5.76 -5.14
CA ASP A 88 -13.45 6.49 -6.10
C ASP A 88 -12.54 5.49 -6.82
N ILE A 89 -12.97 5.03 -8.00
CA ILE A 89 -12.28 4.01 -8.79
C ILE A 89 -11.79 4.65 -10.10
N ARG A 90 -10.56 4.34 -10.48
CA ARG A 90 -9.99 4.68 -11.78
C ARG A 90 -9.55 3.41 -12.49
N HIS A 91 -10.07 3.23 -13.71
CA HIS A 91 -9.56 2.21 -14.61
C HIS A 91 -8.20 2.62 -15.15
N LEU A 92 -7.24 1.71 -15.16
CA LEU A 92 -5.92 1.91 -15.71
C LEU A 92 -5.41 0.64 -16.37
N ASP A 93 -5.03 0.74 -17.65
CA ASP A 93 -4.24 -0.28 -18.30
C ASP A 93 -2.75 -0.03 -17.98
N TYR A 94 -2.09 -1.03 -17.39
CA TYR A 94 -0.69 -0.89 -17.00
C TYR A 94 0.28 -0.99 -18.17
N GLU A 95 -0.18 -1.52 -19.33
CA GLU A 95 0.68 -1.70 -20.51
C GLU A 95 2.03 -2.34 -20.16
N SER A 96 1.97 -3.42 -19.38
CA SER A 96 3.13 -4.17 -18.93
C SER A 96 2.89 -5.68 -19.00
N ASP A 97 3.97 -6.44 -19.11
CA ASP A 97 3.95 -7.90 -19.13
C ASP A 97 4.99 -8.43 -18.12
N MET A 98 4.55 -9.26 -17.19
CA MET A 98 5.42 -9.85 -16.19
C MET A 98 6.55 -10.73 -16.78
N ARG A 99 6.45 -11.18 -18.03
CA ARG A 99 7.52 -11.90 -18.74
C ARG A 99 8.75 -11.01 -18.94
N GLU A 100 8.55 -9.71 -19.06
CA GLU A 100 9.58 -8.69 -19.27
C GLU A 100 10.10 -8.08 -17.97
N ALA A 101 9.59 -8.53 -16.82
CA ALA A 101 9.88 -7.93 -15.52
C ALA A 101 11.38 -7.71 -15.27
N PHE A 102 12.21 -8.73 -15.53
CA PHE A 102 13.63 -8.66 -15.24
C PHE A 102 14.50 -8.29 -16.44
N SER A 103 14.05 -8.53 -17.66
CA SER A 103 14.80 -8.21 -18.87
C SER A 103 14.57 -6.78 -19.39
N VAL A 104 13.43 -6.19 -19.07
CA VAL A 104 13.06 -4.84 -19.51
C VAL A 104 12.86 -3.92 -18.31
N TYR A 105 11.84 -4.17 -17.49
CA TYR A 105 11.42 -3.21 -16.44
C TYR A 105 12.42 -3.09 -15.29
N PHE A 106 13.17 -4.14 -14.98
CA PHE A 106 14.19 -4.09 -13.93
C PHE A 106 15.45 -3.35 -14.39
N GLU A 107 15.77 -3.39 -15.69
CA GLU A 107 16.95 -2.75 -16.27
C GLU A 107 16.68 -1.30 -16.75
N HIS A 108 15.42 -0.96 -17.06
CA HIS A 108 15.02 0.31 -17.65
C HIS A 108 13.92 0.99 -16.84
N GLU A 109 14.30 1.88 -15.91
CA GLU A 109 13.33 2.57 -15.03
C GLU A 109 12.40 3.52 -15.78
N ASP A 110 12.82 4.06 -16.93
CA ASP A 110 11.97 4.86 -17.81
C ASP A 110 10.74 4.10 -18.26
N LYS A 111 10.87 2.79 -18.51
CA LYS A 111 9.75 1.91 -18.84
C LYS A 111 8.73 1.75 -17.71
N LEU A 112 9.15 1.87 -16.47
CA LEU A 112 8.27 1.86 -15.31
C LEU A 112 7.43 3.14 -15.19
N MET A 113 7.90 4.27 -15.75
CA MET A 113 7.16 5.52 -15.77
C MET A 113 6.19 5.64 -16.95
N GLU A 114 6.31 4.80 -17.97
CA GLU A 114 5.33 4.74 -19.05
C GLU A 114 3.94 4.41 -18.47
N SER A 115 2.91 5.09 -18.98
CA SER A 115 1.51 4.99 -18.49
C SER A 115 1.29 5.49 -17.05
N PHE A 116 2.27 6.18 -16.44
CA PHE A 116 2.09 6.72 -15.09
C PHE A 116 0.97 7.76 -15.04
N PRO A 117 -0.08 7.58 -14.22
CA PRO A 117 -1.21 8.50 -14.18
C PRO A 117 -0.82 9.82 -13.51
N ALA A 118 -0.78 10.91 -14.28
CA ALA A 118 -0.35 12.22 -13.80
C ALA A 118 -1.13 12.72 -12.56
N TYR A 119 -2.41 12.35 -12.43
CA TYR A 119 -3.25 12.73 -11.30
C TYR A 119 -2.76 12.16 -9.96
N LEU A 120 -1.96 11.08 -9.95
CA LEU A 120 -1.40 10.52 -8.72
C LEU A 120 -0.29 11.39 -8.13
N LYS A 121 0.42 12.19 -8.94
CA LYS A 121 1.50 13.08 -8.48
C LYS A 121 1.02 14.21 -7.58
N ASN A 122 -0.22 14.66 -7.77
CA ASN A 122 -0.75 15.84 -7.09
C ASN A 122 -1.25 15.55 -5.67
N THR A 123 -1.28 14.28 -5.28
CA THR A 123 -1.69 13.86 -3.94
C THR A 123 -0.48 13.35 -3.17
N LYS A 124 -0.34 13.79 -1.93
CA LYS A 124 0.61 13.22 -0.99
C LYS A 124 -0.07 12.05 -0.28
N TRP A 125 0.31 10.85 -0.66
CA TRP A 125 -0.28 9.63 -0.14
C TRP A 125 0.27 9.30 1.25
N ASP A 126 -0.63 9.04 2.20
CA ASP A 126 -0.31 8.64 3.56
C ASP A 126 -0.08 7.14 3.65
N VAL A 127 -0.92 6.37 2.97
CA VAL A 127 -0.83 4.92 2.89
C VAL A 127 -0.99 4.49 1.44
N ILE A 128 -0.19 3.52 1.00
CA ILE A 128 -0.33 2.86 -0.30
C ILE A 128 -0.35 1.36 -0.09
N LEU A 129 -1.38 0.69 -0.63
CA LEU A 129 -1.48 -0.76 -0.71
C LEU A 129 -1.30 -1.20 -2.18
N VAL A 130 -0.34 -2.07 -2.43
CA VAL A 130 -0.12 -2.70 -3.74
C VAL A 130 -0.63 -4.14 -3.67
N ASP A 131 -1.84 -4.36 -4.19
CA ASP A 131 -2.49 -5.67 -4.25
C ASP A 131 -2.87 -6.10 -5.68
N ALA A 132 -2.74 -5.21 -6.63
CA ALA A 132 -2.95 -5.44 -8.07
C ALA A 132 -1.88 -4.68 -8.90
N PRO A 133 -1.83 -4.95 -10.20
CA PRO A 133 -2.59 -5.91 -10.98
C PRO A 133 -2.19 -7.36 -10.70
N MET A 134 -2.84 -8.30 -11.39
CA MET A 134 -2.55 -9.72 -11.23
C MET A 134 -1.08 -10.02 -11.51
N GLY A 135 -0.37 -10.55 -10.51
CA GLY A 135 1.04 -10.91 -10.56
C GLY A 135 1.31 -12.42 -10.59
N GLY A 136 0.26 -13.23 -10.65
CA GLY A 136 0.35 -14.69 -10.70
C GLY A 136 -0.58 -15.29 -11.75
N GLY A 137 -0.54 -16.61 -11.92
CA GLY A 137 -1.54 -17.36 -12.70
C GLY A 137 -1.34 -17.40 -14.21
N GLY A 138 -0.26 -16.85 -14.77
CA GLY A 138 0.00 -17.05 -16.19
C GLY A 138 0.83 -15.98 -16.86
N LEU A 139 1.33 -16.32 -18.03
CA LEU A 139 2.05 -15.41 -18.92
C LEU A 139 1.08 -14.37 -19.49
N GLY A 140 1.53 -13.14 -19.63
CA GLY A 140 0.75 -12.02 -20.18
C GLY A 140 -0.02 -11.20 -19.14
N ASN A 141 0.06 -11.53 -17.86
CA ASN A 141 -0.45 -10.65 -16.81
C ASN A 141 0.46 -9.43 -16.62
N PRO A 142 -0.10 -8.26 -16.25
CA PRO A 142 0.68 -7.04 -16.12
C PRO A 142 1.81 -7.11 -15.07
N GLY A 143 1.61 -7.85 -13.96
CA GLY A 143 2.54 -7.85 -12.83
C GLY A 143 2.53 -6.54 -12.04
N ARG A 144 3.16 -6.55 -10.85
CA ARG A 144 3.13 -5.40 -9.94
C ARG A 144 4.37 -4.51 -10.02
N MET A 145 5.17 -4.61 -11.10
CA MET A 145 6.38 -3.81 -11.29
C MET A 145 6.10 -2.31 -11.22
N LYS A 146 5.18 -1.85 -12.09
CA LYS A 146 4.82 -0.43 -12.18
C LYS A 146 4.18 0.08 -10.88
N PRO A 147 3.16 -0.56 -10.27
CA PRO A 147 2.60 -0.12 -8.99
C PRO A 147 3.63 0.01 -7.86
N ILE A 148 4.55 -0.94 -7.72
CA ILE A 148 5.61 -0.87 -6.69
C ILE A 148 6.54 0.31 -6.95
N TYR A 149 6.98 0.48 -8.19
CA TYR A 149 7.82 1.61 -8.57
C TYR A 149 7.08 2.94 -8.37
N TRP A 150 5.84 3.06 -8.83
CA TRP A 150 5.04 4.28 -8.64
C TRP A 150 4.81 4.60 -7.16
N ALA A 151 4.52 3.59 -6.35
CA ALA A 151 4.40 3.78 -4.89
C ALA A 151 5.66 4.43 -4.31
N SER A 152 6.85 4.01 -4.77
CA SER A 152 8.11 4.61 -4.31
C SER A 152 8.27 6.08 -4.71
N GLN A 153 7.65 6.51 -5.84
CA GLN A 153 7.75 7.86 -6.35
C GLN A 153 6.76 8.85 -5.72
N ILE A 154 5.62 8.34 -5.20
CA ILE A 154 4.49 9.20 -4.77
C ILE A 154 4.16 9.11 -3.29
N ILE A 155 4.69 8.11 -2.58
CA ILE A 155 4.51 8.02 -1.13
C ILE A 155 5.15 9.19 -0.42
N ARG A 156 4.47 9.82 0.53
CA ARG A 156 5.09 10.84 1.38
C ARG A 156 6.19 10.22 2.27
N ARG A 157 7.14 11.04 2.71
CA ARG A 157 8.27 10.56 3.52
C ARG A 157 7.81 9.82 4.80
N THR A 158 6.75 10.30 5.43
CA THR A 158 6.15 9.73 6.64
C THR A 158 5.08 8.68 6.36
N GLY A 159 4.77 8.41 5.09
CA GLY A 159 3.71 7.49 4.69
C GLY A 159 4.14 6.03 4.75
N HIS A 160 3.19 5.14 4.61
CA HIS A 160 3.28 3.71 4.79
C HIS A 160 3.00 2.98 3.47
N VAL A 161 3.81 1.98 3.11
CA VAL A 161 3.58 1.16 1.92
C VAL A 161 3.40 -0.29 2.32
N PHE A 162 2.40 -0.93 1.74
CA PHE A 162 2.14 -2.36 1.88
C PHE A 162 2.17 -3.03 0.51
N VAL A 163 2.82 -4.18 0.41
CA VAL A 163 2.87 -4.99 -0.81
C VAL A 163 2.40 -6.40 -0.48
N HIS A 164 1.30 -6.81 -1.11
CA HIS A 164 0.73 -8.13 -0.97
C HIS A 164 1.36 -9.12 -1.96
N ASP A 165 1.29 -10.43 -1.68
CA ASP A 165 1.96 -11.51 -2.41
C ASP A 165 3.50 -11.32 -2.53
N ALA A 166 4.10 -10.70 -1.54
CA ALA A 166 5.53 -10.33 -1.56
C ALA A 166 6.50 -11.54 -1.49
N GLU A 167 5.99 -12.77 -1.43
CA GLU A 167 6.79 -13.99 -1.63
C GLU A 167 7.12 -14.23 -3.10
N ARG A 168 6.41 -13.61 -4.04
CA ARG A 168 6.67 -13.75 -5.48
C ARG A 168 7.94 -13.02 -5.88
N ALA A 169 8.65 -13.55 -6.86
CA ALA A 169 9.96 -13.02 -7.27
C ALA A 169 9.92 -11.57 -7.77
N ILE A 170 8.87 -11.19 -8.48
CA ILE A 170 8.69 -9.83 -9.00
C ILE A 170 8.46 -8.87 -7.84
N GLU A 171 7.43 -9.12 -7.04
CA GLU A 171 7.06 -8.29 -5.90
C GLU A 171 8.25 -8.13 -4.93
N SER A 172 8.93 -9.23 -4.60
CA SER A 172 10.10 -9.23 -3.72
C SER A 172 11.24 -8.38 -4.27
N ARG A 173 11.66 -8.58 -5.54
CA ARG A 173 12.83 -7.90 -6.09
C ARG A 173 12.59 -6.42 -6.37
N PHE A 174 11.40 -6.07 -6.88
CA PHE A 174 11.04 -4.67 -7.13
C PHE A 174 10.87 -3.90 -5.81
N SER A 175 10.25 -4.49 -4.82
CA SER A 175 10.14 -3.86 -3.49
C SER A 175 11.50 -3.68 -2.84
N LYS A 176 12.38 -4.67 -2.91
CA LYS A 176 13.75 -4.54 -2.40
C LYS A 176 14.48 -3.37 -3.05
N ARG A 177 14.47 -3.29 -4.39
CA ARG A 177 15.16 -2.20 -5.11
C ARG A 177 14.56 -0.84 -4.81
N TYR A 178 13.24 -0.68 -4.95
CA TYR A 178 12.62 0.63 -4.95
C TYR A 178 12.14 1.11 -3.58
N LEU A 179 11.76 0.23 -2.67
CA LEU A 179 11.30 0.61 -1.34
C LEU A 179 12.40 0.49 -0.28
N GLU A 180 13.24 -0.55 -0.33
CA GLU A 180 14.30 -0.74 0.66
C GLU A 180 15.57 0.01 0.27
N GLU A 181 16.18 -0.31 -0.87
CA GLU A 181 17.48 0.24 -1.27
C GLU A 181 17.40 1.72 -1.65
N ASN A 182 16.42 2.11 -2.49
CA ASN A 182 16.31 3.50 -2.95
C ASN A 182 15.68 4.43 -1.91
N LEU A 183 14.65 4.00 -1.18
CA LEU A 183 14.00 4.83 -0.17
C LEU A 183 14.49 4.59 1.26
N GLY A 184 15.34 3.58 1.49
CA GLY A 184 15.84 3.24 2.82
C GLY A 184 14.77 2.75 3.80
N ARG A 185 13.65 2.22 3.31
CA ARG A 185 12.54 1.74 4.13
C ARG A 185 12.84 0.35 4.67
N LYS A 186 12.49 0.11 5.93
CA LYS A 186 12.64 -1.23 6.53
C LYS A 186 11.42 -2.09 6.23
N PRO A 187 11.62 -3.33 5.71
CA PRO A 187 10.54 -4.28 5.50
C PRO A 187 10.17 -4.99 6.81
N PHE A 188 8.88 -5.18 7.03
CA PHE A 188 8.33 -6.00 8.11
C PHE A 188 7.31 -6.97 7.51
N VAL A 189 7.49 -8.26 7.72
CA VAL A 189 6.50 -9.25 7.30
C VAL A 189 5.32 -9.16 8.27
N VAL A 190 4.21 -8.70 7.75
CA VAL A 190 2.93 -8.72 8.44
C VAL A 190 2.34 -10.12 8.27
N ASP A 191 1.70 -10.65 9.28
CA ASP A 191 1.10 -11.98 9.35
C ASP A 191 1.08 -12.77 8.02
N LYS A 192 1.51 -14.03 8.06
CA LYS A 192 1.67 -14.88 6.88
C LYS A 192 0.36 -15.33 6.24
N GLY A 193 -0.80 -14.76 6.62
CA GLY A 193 -2.12 -15.09 6.09
C GLY A 193 -2.41 -16.60 6.05
N THR A 194 -3.55 -17.00 6.52
CA THR A 194 -3.93 -18.43 6.59
C THR A 194 -4.73 -18.92 5.39
N ILE A 195 -5.25 -18.02 4.56
CA ILE A 195 -6.07 -18.37 3.39
C ILE A 195 -5.15 -18.72 2.22
N GLY A 196 -5.04 -20.01 1.90
CA GLY A 196 -4.18 -20.49 0.81
C GLY A 196 -2.69 -20.61 1.15
N GLY A 197 -2.32 -20.43 2.40
CA GLY A 197 -1.07 -20.94 2.99
C GLY A 197 0.20 -20.14 2.80
N GLN A 198 0.29 -19.09 1.97
CA GLN A 198 1.58 -18.43 1.72
C GLN A 198 1.55 -16.96 1.27
N ARG A 199 0.42 -16.29 1.22
CA ARG A 199 0.37 -14.90 0.74
C ARG A 199 0.93 -13.94 1.78
N LYS A 200 2.15 -13.44 1.54
CA LYS A 200 2.81 -12.50 2.44
C LYS A 200 2.36 -11.07 2.15
N LEU A 201 1.99 -10.35 3.19
CA LEU A 201 1.96 -8.90 3.17
C LEU A 201 3.27 -8.39 3.78
N VAL A 202 3.96 -7.52 3.07
CA VAL A 202 5.14 -6.83 3.60
C VAL A 202 4.83 -5.36 3.76
N TYR A 203 5.09 -4.86 4.95
CA TYR A 203 4.97 -3.46 5.31
C TYR A 203 6.32 -2.77 5.23
N TYR A 204 6.40 -1.65 4.55
CA TYR A 204 7.58 -0.80 4.40
C TYR A 204 7.37 0.48 5.21
N ALA A 205 8.02 0.53 6.38
CA ALA A 205 7.89 1.65 7.31
C ALA A 205 8.54 2.93 6.78
N PRO A 206 8.04 4.12 7.17
CA PRO A 206 8.72 5.37 6.86
C PRO A 206 10.12 5.41 7.46
N VAL A 207 11.02 6.13 6.81
CA VAL A 207 12.37 6.36 7.37
C VAL A 207 12.23 7.25 8.59
N SER A 208 12.59 6.74 9.77
CA SER A 208 12.48 7.52 11.01
C SER A 208 13.42 8.72 10.97
N THR A 209 12.92 9.88 11.34
CA THR A 209 13.68 11.16 11.47
C THR A 209 14.63 11.19 12.67
N GLN A 210 14.89 10.07 13.34
CA GLN A 210 15.72 10.02 14.55
C GLN A 210 17.23 10.23 14.32
N LEU A 211 17.68 10.48 13.09
CA LEU A 211 19.10 10.79 12.82
C LEU A 211 19.49 12.27 12.99
N SER A 212 18.57 13.17 13.33
CA SER A 212 18.90 14.60 13.49
C SER A 212 19.29 15.06 14.90
N ALA A 213 19.09 14.24 15.93
CA ALA A 213 19.44 14.59 17.30
C ALA A 213 20.89 14.24 17.69
N ALA A 214 21.55 13.35 16.95
CA ALA A 214 22.92 12.94 17.25
C ALA A 214 24.00 13.92 16.72
N ASN A 215 23.66 14.81 15.79
CA ASN A 215 24.61 15.78 15.22
C ASN A 215 24.47 17.22 15.77
N ALA A 216 23.59 17.44 16.73
CA ALA A 216 23.37 18.77 17.33
C ALA A 216 24.20 19.03 18.60
N SER A 217 25.01 18.09 19.07
CA SER A 217 25.75 18.22 20.34
C SER A 217 27.25 18.43 20.19
N VAL A 218 27.76 18.87 19.04
CA VAL A 218 29.17 19.22 18.86
C VAL A 218 29.30 20.61 18.23
N ILE A 219 28.87 21.62 18.90
CA ILE A 219 29.42 22.99 18.77
C ILE A 219 29.34 23.62 20.16
N GLN A 220 30.41 23.48 20.98
CA GLN A 220 30.68 24.40 22.07
C GLN A 220 31.53 25.56 21.51
N PRO A 221 31.18 26.82 21.75
CA PRO A 221 32.02 27.93 21.40
C PRO A 221 33.19 28.03 22.42
N ILE A 222 34.35 28.33 21.84
CA ILE A 222 35.57 28.72 22.56
C ILE A 222 35.39 30.13 23.12
#